data_f0a0e2c5107e16963676edc37f1a405c
#
_entry.id   f0a0e2c5107e16963676edc37f1a405c
#
_cell.length_a   1.000
_cell.length_b   1.000
_cell.length_c   1.000
_cell.angle_alpha   90.00
_cell.angle_beta   90.00
_cell.angle_gamma   90.00
#
_symmetry.space_group_name_H-M   'P 1'
#
loop_
_entity.id
_entity.type
_entity.pdbx_description
1 polymer ?
#
loop_
_entity_poly.entity_id
_entity_poly.type
_entity_poly.pdbx_seq_one_letter_code
_entity_poly.pdbx_strand_id
1 'polypeptide(L)'
;MTSPLHAHTCGELYAIQKGHLLSTSEDARWLIPAGQAYWVPAGTLHGGALSNVSGIRVYVSVEMTQKKFPNIATVFGTTPLILAIMERWGEEARHGVPKRVLDSHRLMVMLDEMTRSIARPLILPIPKHPIMRLVMAEWSTECDERASLDELASRCHMSRRTFTRHFREETGLSPGVWMQIALLLRGYSLMASGASITETAFLLGYDSATSFFNLCRRFTGMNPSDLAQT
;
A
#
# COMPACT_ATOMS: atom_id res chain seq x y z
N MET A 1 5.70 -12.87 5.93
CA MET A 1 4.36 -13.53 6.04
C MET A 1 3.46 -12.95 4.96
N THR A 2 2.84 -13.78 4.14
CA THR A 2 1.93 -13.35 3.07
C THR A 2 0.49 -13.75 3.43
N SER A 3 -0.47 -12.88 3.14
CA SER A 3 -1.90 -13.14 3.29
C SER A 3 -2.55 -13.12 1.90
N PRO A 4 -3.25 -14.19 1.49
CA PRO A 4 -4.01 -14.18 0.23
C PRO A 4 -5.14 -13.15 0.30
N LEU A 5 -5.78 -12.89 -0.84
CA LEU A 5 -6.94 -12.01 -0.89
C LEU A 5 -8.08 -12.60 -0.04
N HIS A 6 -8.61 -11.78 0.88
CA HIS A 6 -9.69 -12.12 1.80
C HIS A 6 -10.46 -10.86 2.19
N ALA A 7 -11.57 -11.01 2.85
CA ALA A 7 -12.38 -9.91 3.37
C ALA A 7 -12.84 -10.21 4.81
N HIS A 8 -13.00 -9.17 5.61
CA HIS A 8 -13.52 -9.26 6.97
C HIS A 8 -14.94 -8.70 7.06
N THR A 9 -15.72 -9.21 8.00
CA THR A 9 -17.05 -8.66 8.37
C THR A 9 -16.97 -7.38 9.20
N CYS A 10 -15.77 -6.96 9.59
CA CYS A 10 -15.45 -5.73 10.34
C CYS A 10 -14.44 -4.89 9.59
N GLY A 11 -14.33 -3.62 9.91
CA GLY A 11 -13.23 -2.79 9.41
C GLY A 11 -11.91 -3.16 10.09
N GLU A 12 -10.81 -3.05 9.36
CA GLU A 12 -9.46 -3.29 9.86
C GLU A 12 -8.64 -2.00 9.82
N LEU A 13 -8.04 -1.65 10.96
CA LEU A 13 -7.05 -0.57 11.06
C LEU A 13 -5.73 -1.17 11.51
N TYR A 14 -4.69 -0.97 10.71
CA TYR A 14 -3.35 -1.47 11.02
C TYR A 14 -2.33 -0.31 11.04
N ALA A 15 -1.83 0.05 12.21
CA ALA A 15 -0.75 1.02 12.38
C ALA A 15 0.59 0.31 12.31
N ILE A 16 1.44 0.76 11.39
CA ILE A 16 2.77 0.21 11.16
C ILE A 16 3.78 0.98 12.01
N GLN A 17 4.42 0.32 12.96
CA GLN A 17 5.42 0.92 13.84
C GLN A 17 6.84 0.67 13.34
N LYS A 18 7.09 -0.50 12.72
CA LYS A 18 8.36 -0.84 12.05
C LYS A 18 8.10 -1.60 10.77
N GLY A 19 9.02 -1.51 9.83
CA GLY A 19 8.93 -2.19 8.55
C GLY A 19 7.92 -1.55 7.62
N HIS A 20 7.35 -2.33 6.74
CA HIS A 20 6.35 -1.87 5.78
C HIS A 20 5.34 -2.97 5.45
N LEU A 21 4.14 -2.55 5.12
CA LEU A 21 3.08 -3.40 4.59
C LEU A 21 2.95 -3.18 3.09
N LEU A 22 3.08 -4.25 2.30
CA LEU A 22 2.61 -4.29 0.93
C LEU A 22 1.19 -4.82 0.93
N SER A 23 0.21 -3.97 0.64
CA SER A 23 -1.19 -4.37 0.53
C SER A 23 -1.65 -4.38 -0.92
N THR A 24 -2.55 -5.29 -1.25
CA THR A 24 -3.21 -5.39 -2.55
C THR A 24 -4.71 -5.42 -2.32
N SER A 25 -5.43 -4.60 -3.06
CA SER A 25 -6.88 -4.62 -3.18
C SER A 25 -7.28 -4.80 -4.64
N GLU A 26 -8.58 -4.83 -4.94
CA GLU A 26 -9.06 -4.90 -6.33
C GLU A 26 -8.63 -3.68 -7.16
N ASP A 27 -8.55 -2.51 -6.54
CA ASP A 27 -8.33 -1.23 -7.23
C ASP A 27 -6.90 -0.71 -7.17
N ALA A 28 -6.07 -1.20 -6.23
CA ALA A 28 -4.72 -0.68 -6.05
C ALA A 28 -3.78 -1.64 -5.31
N ARG A 29 -2.48 -1.42 -5.50
CA ARG A 29 -1.42 -1.93 -4.62
C ARG A 29 -0.84 -0.77 -3.82
N TRP A 30 -0.49 -1.04 -2.58
CA TRP A 30 -0.08 -0.04 -1.60
C TRP A 30 1.24 -0.44 -0.95
N LEU A 31 2.16 0.51 -0.85
CA LEU A 31 3.29 0.40 0.07
C LEU A 31 3.04 1.37 1.22
N ILE A 32 2.89 0.83 2.42
CA ILE A 32 2.59 1.58 3.63
C ILE A 32 3.77 1.40 4.59
N PRO A 33 4.65 2.42 4.72
CA PRO A 33 5.80 2.35 5.61
C PRO A 33 5.42 2.59 7.07
N ALA A 34 6.39 2.37 7.98
CA ALA A 34 6.29 2.76 9.38
C ALA A 34 5.88 4.25 9.53
N GLY A 35 5.17 4.55 10.62
CA GLY A 35 4.61 5.88 10.86
C GLY A 35 3.30 6.15 10.13
N GLN A 36 2.72 5.13 9.50
CA GLN A 36 1.41 5.23 8.84
C GLN A 36 0.46 4.13 9.31
N ALA A 37 -0.82 4.38 9.18
CA ALA A 37 -1.89 3.41 9.44
C ALA A 37 -2.73 3.19 8.19
N TYR A 38 -3.10 1.94 7.95
CA TYR A 38 -3.92 1.51 6.84
C TYR A 38 -5.31 1.12 7.35
N TRP A 39 -6.33 1.77 6.82
CA TRP A 39 -7.72 1.46 7.05
C TRP A 39 -8.30 0.68 5.89
N VAL A 40 -8.96 -0.43 6.20
CA VAL A 40 -9.71 -1.25 5.24
C VAL A 40 -11.14 -1.37 5.73
N PRO A 41 -12.13 -0.89 4.98
CA PRO A 41 -13.54 -1.07 5.33
C PRO A 41 -13.97 -2.53 5.36
N ALA A 42 -15.00 -2.84 6.13
CA ALA A 42 -15.64 -4.15 6.12
C ALA A 42 -16.07 -4.56 4.70
N GLY A 43 -15.87 -5.82 4.36
CA GLY A 43 -16.22 -6.38 3.05
C GLY A 43 -15.24 -6.05 1.92
N THR A 44 -14.22 -5.22 2.14
CA THR A 44 -13.22 -4.91 1.12
C THR A 44 -12.27 -6.09 0.92
N LEU A 45 -12.19 -6.59 -0.31
CA LEU A 45 -11.24 -7.65 -0.67
C LEU A 45 -9.81 -7.11 -0.66
N HIS A 46 -8.97 -7.67 0.21
CA HIS A 46 -7.60 -7.23 0.36
C HIS A 46 -6.69 -8.39 0.78
N GLY A 47 -5.40 -8.20 0.57
CA GLY A 47 -4.36 -9.13 0.98
C GLY A 47 -3.03 -8.41 1.02
N GLY A 48 -1.94 -9.12 1.29
CA GLY A 48 -0.66 -8.45 1.27
C GLY A 48 0.50 -9.27 1.80
N ALA A 49 1.66 -8.63 1.84
CA ALA A 49 2.88 -9.19 2.40
C ALA A 49 3.43 -8.27 3.50
N LEU A 50 3.77 -8.87 4.61
CA LEU A 50 4.40 -8.23 5.76
C LEU A 50 5.89 -8.55 5.74
N SER A 51 6.74 -7.53 5.72
CA SER A 51 8.18 -7.71 5.82
C SER A 51 8.71 -6.95 7.03
N ASN A 52 9.31 -7.68 7.98
CA ASN A 52 9.86 -7.16 9.24
C ASN A 52 8.93 -6.18 9.96
N VAL A 53 7.61 -6.40 9.83
CA VAL A 53 6.58 -5.49 10.33
C VAL A 53 6.31 -5.77 11.80
N SER A 54 6.39 -4.72 12.61
CA SER A 54 5.70 -4.66 13.88
C SER A 54 4.68 -3.53 13.86
N GLY A 55 3.55 -3.74 14.51
CA GLY A 55 2.48 -2.75 14.55
C GLY A 55 1.29 -3.24 15.33
N ILE A 56 0.28 -2.40 15.39
CA ILE A 56 -0.96 -2.66 16.12
C ILE A 56 -2.10 -2.78 15.12
N ARG A 57 -2.79 -3.91 15.19
CA ARG A 57 -3.99 -4.17 14.37
C ARG A 57 -5.22 -4.14 15.24
N VAL A 58 -6.23 -3.39 14.81
CA VAL A 58 -7.52 -3.26 15.49
C VAL A 58 -8.63 -3.56 14.50
N TYR A 59 -9.54 -4.43 14.91
CA TYR A 59 -10.78 -4.71 14.18
C TYR A 59 -11.91 -3.88 14.77
N VAL A 60 -12.58 -3.11 13.93
CA VAL A 60 -13.64 -2.18 14.31
C VAL A 60 -14.97 -2.67 13.75
N SER A 61 -15.98 -2.82 14.62
CA SER A 61 -17.30 -3.29 14.19
C SER A 61 -17.95 -2.33 13.19
N VAL A 62 -18.77 -2.88 12.29
CA VAL A 62 -19.49 -2.09 11.28
C VAL A 62 -20.34 -0.99 11.91
N GLU A 63 -21.00 -1.26 13.03
CA GLU A 63 -21.81 -0.29 13.77
C GLU A 63 -21.02 0.95 14.18
N MET A 64 -19.75 0.78 14.55
CA MET A 64 -18.87 1.88 14.94
C MET A 64 -18.34 2.65 13.72
N THR A 65 -18.28 2.02 12.55
CA THR A 65 -17.65 2.60 11.35
C THR A 65 -18.64 3.25 10.39
N GLN A 66 -19.91 2.84 10.38
CA GLN A 66 -20.93 3.14 9.37
C GLN A 66 -21.18 4.62 9.04
N LYS A 67 -20.74 5.57 9.83
CA LYS A 67 -20.99 7.00 9.55
C LYS A 67 -19.76 7.89 9.68
N LYS A 68 -18.62 7.34 10.00
CA LYS A 68 -17.47 8.13 10.47
C LYS A 68 -16.14 7.76 9.81
N PHE A 69 -15.97 6.51 9.43
CA PHE A 69 -14.78 6.05 8.71
C PHE A 69 -14.94 6.18 7.19
N PRO A 70 -13.83 6.34 6.44
CA PRO A 70 -13.87 6.25 4.99
C PRO A 70 -14.49 4.92 4.54
N ASN A 71 -15.32 4.98 3.50
CA ASN A 71 -15.92 3.80 2.87
C ASN A 71 -14.99 3.14 1.83
N ILE A 72 -13.78 3.65 1.68
CA ILE A 72 -12.71 3.12 0.81
C ILE A 72 -11.45 2.88 1.63
N ALA A 73 -10.60 1.98 1.17
CA ALA A 73 -9.29 1.76 1.75
C ALA A 73 -8.48 3.06 1.74
N THR A 74 -7.91 3.42 2.90
CA THR A 74 -7.29 4.74 3.10
C THR A 74 -6.07 4.63 4.01
N VAL A 75 -5.05 5.43 3.74
CA VAL A 75 -3.84 5.50 4.57
C VAL A 75 -3.80 6.84 5.30
N PHE A 76 -3.40 6.81 6.56
CA PHE A 76 -3.25 7.97 7.44
C PHE A 76 -1.83 8.02 8.00
N GLY A 77 -1.33 9.20 8.35
CA GLY A 77 -0.17 9.31 9.22
C GLY A 77 -0.54 8.87 10.65
N THR A 78 0.36 8.19 11.34
CA THR A 78 0.17 7.91 12.76
C THR A 78 0.71 9.06 13.61
N THR A 79 -0.10 9.50 14.59
CA THR A 79 0.35 10.41 15.64
C THR A 79 0.60 9.62 16.93
N PRO A 80 1.39 10.15 17.88
CA PRO A 80 1.55 9.50 19.19
C PRO A 80 0.20 9.22 19.88
N LEU A 81 -0.80 10.08 19.66
CA LEU A 81 -2.13 9.92 20.24
C LEU A 81 -2.88 8.75 19.59
N ILE A 82 -2.83 8.59 18.27
CA ILE A 82 -3.41 7.43 17.58
C ILE A 82 -2.80 6.13 18.11
N LEU A 83 -1.47 6.07 18.20
CA LEU A 83 -0.77 4.88 18.70
C LEU A 83 -1.15 4.57 20.14
N ALA A 84 -1.18 5.57 21.04
CA ALA A 84 -1.57 5.39 22.44
C ALA A 84 -3.00 4.86 22.59
N ILE A 85 -3.94 5.34 21.77
CA ILE A 85 -5.32 4.82 21.77
C ILE A 85 -5.35 3.35 21.34
N MET A 86 -4.65 3.00 20.26
CA MET A 86 -4.60 1.63 19.73
C MET A 86 -3.91 0.66 20.71
N GLU A 87 -2.82 1.08 21.33
CA GLU A 87 -2.12 0.31 22.39
C GLU A 87 -3.05 0.04 23.55
N ARG A 88 -3.75 1.07 24.02
CA ARG A 88 -4.73 0.93 25.11
C ARG A 88 -5.82 -0.06 24.80
N TRP A 89 -6.39 -0.03 23.58
CA TRP A 89 -7.35 -1.03 23.16
C TRP A 89 -6.77 -2.45 23.10
N GLY A 90 -5.52 -2.59 22.66
CA GLY A 90 -4.82 -3.87 22.65
C GLY A 90 -4.60 -4.42 24.05
N GLU A 91 -4.25 -3.58 25.03
CA GLU A 91 -4.13 -3.97 26.43
C GLU A 91 -5.47 -4.39 27.03
N GLU A 92 -6.50 -3.57 26.86
CA GLU A 92 -7.85 -3.85 27.36
C GLU A 92 -8.40 -5.17 26.78
N ALA A 93 -8.18 -5.44 25.50
CA ALA A 93 -8.56 -6.70 24.86
C ALA A 93 -7.84 -7.91 25.46
N ARG A 94 -6.53 -7.80 25.72
CA ARG A 94 -5.76 -8.89 26.37
C ARG A 94 -6.22 -9.19 27.80
N HIS A 95 -6.71 -8.18 28.50
CA HIS A 95 -7.23 -8.33 29.86
C HIS A 95 -8.73 -8.61 29.93
N GLY A 96 -9.40 -8.84 28.80
CA GLY A 96 -10.83 -9.15 28.73
C GLY A 96 -11.72 -8.00 29.19
N VAL A 97 -11.24 -6.76 29.13
CA VAL A 97 -12.02 -5.58 29.53
C VAL A 97 -13.18 -5.39 28.54
N PRO A 98 -14.44 -5.35 29.00
CA PRO A 98 -15.59 -5.16 28.12
C PRO A 98 -15.54 -3.82 27.40
N LYS A 99 -16.00 -3.79 26.14
CA LYS A 99 -16.21 -2.56 25.38
C LYS A 99 -17.13 -1.61 26.17
N ARG A 100 -16.74 -0.35 26.28
CA ARG A 100 -17.46 0.69 27.04
C ARG A 100 -17.85 1.85 26.13
N VAL A 101 -18.74 2.70 26.62
CA VAL A 101 -19.11 3.97 25.97
C VAL A 101 -17.88 4.85 25.71
N LEU A 102 -16.84 4.75 26.55
CA LEU A 102 -15.56 5.43 26.38
C LEU A 102 -14.83 5.06 25.09
N ASP A 103 -15.09 3.89 24.51
CA ASP A 103 -14.50 3.49 23.24
C ASP A 103 -15.01 4.33 22.08
N SER A 104 -16.27 4.77 22.14
CA SER A 104 -16.81 5.68 21.12
C SER A 104 -16.16 7.07 21.18
N HIS A 105 -15.80 7.57 22.37
CA HIS A 105 -15.08 8.83 22.51
C HIS A 105 -13.62 8.73 21.99
N ARG A 106 -12.92 7.65 22.35
CA ARG A 106 -11.57 7.39 21.83
C ARG A 106 -11.57 7.26 20.31
N LEU A 107 -12.57 6.59 19.77
CA LEU A 107 -12.76 6.45 18.33
C LEU A 107 -12.97 7.80 17.65
N MET A 108 -13.76 8.70 18.25
CA MET A 108 -13.97 10.05 17.71
C MET A 108 -12.68 10.87 17.70
N VAL A 109 -11.91 10.82 18.80
CA VAL A 109 -10.61 11.50 18.88
C VAL A 109 -9.66 10.94 17.84
N MET A 110 -9.59 9.62 17.68
CA MET A 110 -8.76 8.97 16.70
C MET A 110 -9.13 9.40 15.26
N LEU A 111 -10.43 9.47 14.95
CA LEU A 111 -10.90 9.93 13.64
C LEU A 111 -10.55 11.39 13.37
N ASP A 112 -10.68 12.26 14.35
CA ASP A 112 -10.27 13.67 14.23
C ASP A 112 -8.77 13.78 13.94
N GLU A 113 -7.94 13.03 14.65
CA GLU A 113 -6.50 12.94 14.41
C GLU A 113 -6.18 12.38 13.01
N MET A 114 -6.87 11.31 12.59
CA MET A 114 -6.67 10.71 11.26
C MET A 114 -6.96 11.71 10.13
N THR A 115 -8.02 12.52 10.26
CA THR A 115 -8.37 13.52 9.23
C THR A 115 -7.35 14.66 9.11
N ARG A 116 -6.59 14.93 10.16
CA ARG A 116 -5.54 15.95 10.21
C ARG A 116 -4.16 15.43 9.88
N SER A 117 -3.98 14.11 9.88
CA SER A 117 -2.69 13.50 9.67
C SER A 117 -2.31 13.48 8.19
N ILE A 118 -1.02 13.71 7.91
CA ILE A 118 -0.49 13.64 6.55
C ILE A 118 0.03 12.22 6.31
N ALA A 119 -0.58 11.52 5.35
CA ALA A 119 -0.07 10.25 4.87
C ALA A 119 0.61 10.44 3.51
N ARG A 120 1.66 9.67 3.26
CA ARG A 120 2.36 9.62 1.98
C ARG A 120 2.52 8.17 1.51
N PRO A 121 1.41 7.45 1.30
CA PRO A 121 1.51 6.09 0.79
C PRO A 121 2.01 6.10 -0.65
N LEU A 122 2.75 5.08 -1.02
CA LEU A 122 3.00 4.80 -2.42
C LEU A 122 1.85 3.94 -2.95
N ILE A 123 1.09 4.49 -3.88
CA ILE A 123 -0.10 3.85 -4.44
C ILE A 123 0.15 3.53 -5.90
N LEU A 124 -0.14 2.30 -6.30
CA LEU A 124 -0.16 1.84 -7.67
C LEU A 124 -1.62 1.52 -8.05
N PRO A 125 -2.36 2.45 -8.64
CA PRO A 125 -3.74 2.21 -9.07
C PRO A 125 -3.77 1.15 -10.17
N ILE A 126 -4.76 0.26 -10.11
CA ILE A 126 -4.94 -0.79 -11.12
C ILE A 126 -5.91 -0.29 -12.20
N PRO A 127 -5.55 -0.35 -13.49
CA PRO A 127 -6.47 0.04 -14.57
C PRO A 127 -7.78 -0.75 -14.51
N LYS A 128 -8.90 -0.09 -14.82
CA LYS A 128 -10.23 -0.73 -14.83
C LYS A 128 -10.52 -1.42 -16.17
N HIS A 129 -9.99 -0.90 -17.27
CA HIS A 129 -10.16 -1.49 -18.59
C HIS A 129 -9.56 -2.92 -18.61
N PRO A 130 -10.34 -3.96 -18.95
CA PRO A 130 -9.94 -5.37 -18.74
C PRO A 130 -8.61 -5.73 -19.40
N ILE A 131 -8.39 -5.30 -20.65
CA ILE A 131 -7.16 -5.63 -21.39
C ILE A 131 -5.97 -4.87 -20.80
N MET A 132 -6.12 -3.56 -20.50
CA MET A 132 -5.03 -2.82 -19.84
C MET A 132 -4.68 -3.42 -18.48
N ARG A 133 -5.68 -3.82 -17.69
CA ARG A 133 -5.48 -4.49 -16.40
C ARG A 133 -4.65 -5.76 -16.55
N LEU A 134 -4.99 -6.61 -17.51
CA LEU A 134 -4.27 -7.84 -17.79
C LEU A 134 -2.83 -7.57 -18.22
N VAL A 135 -2.64 -6.75 -19.24
CA VAL A 135 -1.33 -6.41 -19.80
C VAL A 135 -0.41 -5.79 -18.74
N MET A 136 -0.93 -4.86 -17.92
CA MET A 136 -0.14 -4.22 -16.89
C MET A 136 0.12 -5.12 -15.67
N ALA A 137 -0.78 -6.06 -15.37
CA ALA A 137 -0.55 -7.07 -14.34
C ALA A 137 0.58 -8.03 -14.75
N GLU A 138 0.56 -8.52 -15.97
CA GLU A 138 1.63 -9.36 -16.54
C GLU A 138 2.96 -8.60 -16.53
N TRP A 139 2.97 -7.39 -17.08
CA TRP A 139 4.18 -6.55 -17.07
C TRP A 139 4.73 -6.34 -15.66
N SER A 140 3.87 -6.07 -14.65
CA SER A 140 4.30 -5.84 -13.27
C SER A 140 4.86 -7.10 -12.59
N THR A 141 4.60 -8.29 -13.13
CA THR A 141 5.13 -9.56 -12.64
C THR A 141 6.48 -9.87 -13.26
N GLU A 142 6.60 -9.66 -14.55
CA GLU A 142 7.84 -9.90 -15.32
C GLU A 142 8.84 -8.76 -15.12
N CYS A 143 8.35 -7.54 -14.91
CA CYS A 143 9.15 -6.30 -14.80
C CYS A 143 10.12 -6.13 -15.98
N ASP A 144 9.66 -6.42 -17.19
CA ASP A 144 10.48 -6.24 -18.39
C ASP A 144 10.66 -4.74 -18.69
N GLU A 145 11.80 -4.18 -18.28
CA GLU A 145 12.16 -2.78 -18.58
C GLU A 145 12.27 -2.51 -20.08
N ARG A 146 12.45 -3.53 -20.91
CA ARG A 146 12.59 -3.39 -22.35
C ARG A 146 11.25 -3.20 -23.06
N ALA A 147 10.13 -3.54 -22.41
CA ALA A 147 8.82 -3.34 -23.00
C ALA A 147 8.55 -1.85 -23.24
N SER A 148 8.52 -1.47 -24.50
CA SER A 148 8.21 -0.10 -24.90
C SER A 148 6.74 0.24 -24.68
N LEU A 149 6.41 1.53 -24.51
CA LEU A 149 5.03 1.96 -24.44
C LEU A 149 4.23 1.66 -25.71
N ASP A 150 4.89 1.59 -26.87
CA ASP A 150 4.24 1.24 -28.14
C ASP A 150 3.84 -0.25 -28.15
N GLU A 151 4.67 -1.11 -27.57
CA GLU A 151 4.41 -2.53 -27.43
C GLU A 151 3.25 -2.78 -26.44
N LEU A 152 3.25 -2.14 -25.26
CA LEU A 152 2.16 -2.24 -24.30
C LEU A 152 0.84 -1.73 -24.87
N ALA A 153 0.86 -0.62 -25.62
CA ALA A 153 -0.29 -0.10 -26.32
C ALA A 153 -0.81 -1.07 -27.37
N SER A 154 0.11 -1.68 -28.17
CA SER A 154 -0.26 -2.69 -29.16
C SER A 154 -0.92 -3.91 -28.54
N ARG A 155 -0.39 -4.41 -27.42
CA ARG A 155 -1.00 -5.52 -26.64
C ARG A 155 -2.41 -5.16 -26.13
N CYS A 156 -2.67 -3.86 -25.88
CA CYS A 156 -3.99 -3.36 -25.54
C CYS A 156 -4.88 -3.07 -26.75
N HIS A 157 -4.44 -3.37 -27.98
CA HIS A 157 -5.12 -3.02 -29.23
C HIS A 157 -5.40 -1.52 -29.37
N MET A 158 -4.47 -0.70 -28.90
CA MET A 158 -4.60 0.77 -28.90
C MET A 158 -3.37 1.41 -29.55
N SER A 159 -3.59 2.63 -30.13
CA SER A 159 -2.44 3.49 -30.42
C SER A 159 -1.80 3.98 -29.11
N ARG A 160 -0.49 4.29 -29.12
CA ARG A 160 0.22 4.85 -27.97
C ARG A 160 -0.49 6.07 -27.37
N ARG A 161 -1.02 6.95 -28.21
CA ARG A 161 -1.76 8.15 -27.79
C ARG A 161 -3.05 7.76 -27.02
N THR A 162 -3.82 6.83 -27.57
CA THR A 162 -5.07 6.34 -26.98
C THR A 162 -4.79 5.64 -25.65
N PHE A 163 -3.81 4.72 -25.64
CA PHE A 163 -3.38 4.01 -24.43
C PHE A 163 -2.98 4.98 -23.31
N THR A 164 -2.08 5.93 -23.61
CA THR A 164 -1.58 6.89 -22.61
C THR A 164 -2.71 7.76 -22.04
N ARG A 165 -3.67 8.18 -22.89
CA ARG A 165 -4.80 8.99 -22.46
C ARG A 165 -5.73 8.18 -21.53
N HIS A 166 -6.22 7.02 -21.97
CA HIS A 166 -7.09 6.16 -21.16
C HIS A 166 -6.43 5.71 -19.86
N PHE A 167 -5.15 5.34 -19.94
CA PHE A 167 -4.39 4.94 -18.77
C PHE A 167 -4.35 6.04 -17.70
N ARG A 168 -4.13 7.29 -18.14
CA ARG A 168 -4.10 8.44 -17.23
C ARG A 168 -5.49 8.79 -16.69
N GLU A 169 -6.53 8.67 -17.51
CA GLU A 169 -7.92 8.87 -17.08
C GLU A 169 -8.33 7.89 -15.99
N GLU A 170 -7.91 6.63 -16.09
CA GLU A 170 -8.27 5.57 -15.15
C GLU A 170 -7.39 5.53 -13.89
N THR A 171 -6.09 5.78 -14.03
CA THR A 171 -5.12 5.61 -12.92
C THR A 171 -4.67 6.93 -12.29
N GLY A 172 -4.90 8.05 -12.95
CA GLY A 172 -4.35 9.36 -12.57
C GLY A 172 -2.85 9.52 -12.89
N LEU A 173 -2.17 8.46 -13.37
CA LEU A 173 -0.73 8.42 -13.61
C LEU A 173 -0.42 8.26 -15.10
N SER A 174 0.72 8.79 -15.54
CA SER A 174 1.25 8.38 -16.83
C SER A 174 1.76 6.93 -16.75
N PRO A 175 1.71 6.15 -17.87
CA PRO A 175 2.21 4.77 -17.87
C PRO A 175 3.66 4.66 -17.37
N GLY A 176 4.55 5.58 -17.76
CA GLY A 176 5.95 5.56 -17.33
C GLY A 176 6.12 5.79 -15.81
N VAL A 177 5.34 6.70 -15.20
CA VAL A 177 5.34 6.88 -13.74
C VAL A 177 4.77 5.65 -13.05
N TRP A 178 3.71 5.08 -13.57
CA TRP A 178 3.10 3.87 -13.05
C TRP A 178 4.08 2.69 -13.05
N MET A 179 4.80 2.50 -14.16
CA MET A 179 5.83 1.47 -14.31
C MET A 179 6.96 1.65 -13.28
N GLN A 180 7.41 2.89 -13.05
CA GLN A 180 8.41 3.18 -12.02
C GLN A 180 7.94 2.82 -10.62
N ILE A 181 6.67 3.10 -10.28
CA ILE A 181 6.08 2.72 -8.99
C ILE A 181 5.98 1.18 -8.91
N ALA A 182 5.58 0.51 -9.98
CA ALA A 182 5.48 -0.95 -10.00
C ALA A 182 6.85 -1.61 -9.78
N LEU A 183 7.91 -1.13 -10.44
CA LEU A 183 9.29 -1.57 -10.21
C LEU A 183 9.72 -1.36 -8.76
N LEU A 184 9.36 -0.22 -8.19
CA LEU A 184 9.66 0.07 -6.79
C LEU A 184 8.97 -0.92 -5.85
N LEU A 185 7.68 -1.20 -6.03
CA LEU A 185 6.94 -2.19 -5.24
C LEU A 185 7.53 -3.59 -5.39
N ARG A 186 7.96 -3.96 -6.61
CA ARG A 186 8.65 -5.22 -6.87
C ARG A 186 9.99 -5.28 -6.16
N GLY A 187 10.78 -4.19 -6.20
CA GLY A 187 12.04 -4.08 -5.49
C GLY A 187 11.88 -4.29 -3.98
N TYR A 188 10.83 -3.71 -3.39
CA TYR A 188 10.50 -3.96 -2.00
C TYR A 188 10.18 -5.42 -1.72
N SER A 189 9.43 -6.08 -2.59
CA SER A 189 9.11 -7.50 -2.43
C SER A 189 10.36 -8.37 -2.49
N LEU A 190 11.30 -8.06 -3.38
CA LEU A 190 12.58 -8.76 -3.51
C LEU A 190 13.46 -8.58 -2.26
N MET A 191 13.63 -7.34 -1.79
CA MET A 191 14.36 -7.07 -0.55
C MET A 191 13.70 -7.73 0.66
N ALA A 192 12.38 -7.74 0.72
CA ALA A 192 11.61 -8.44 1.76
C ALA A 192 11.83 -9.95 1.76
N SER A 193 12.14 -10.54 0.61
CA SER A 193 12.50 -11.96 0.48
C SER A 193 14.00 -12.23 0.68
N GLY A 194 14.79 -11.21 1.03
CA GLY A 194 16.19 -11.35 1.40
C GLY A 194 17.18 -10.96 0.31
N ALA A 195 16.74 -10.47 -0.85
CA ALA A 195 17.65 -9.97 -1.86
C ALA A 195 18.38 -8.70 -1.38
N SER A 196 19.66 -8.60 -1.67
CA SER A 196 20.43 -7.38 -1.43
C SER A 196 19.97 -6.24 -2.35
N ILE A 197 20.29 -5.00 -1.99
CA ILE A 197 19.96 -3.82 -2.82
C ILE A 197 20.54 -3.94 -4.21
N THR A 198 21.78 -4.44 -4.32
CA THR A 198 22.47 -4.63 -5.59
C THR A 198 21.79 -5.70 -6.45
N GLU A 199 21.49 -6.86 -5.87
CA GLU A 199 20.75 -7.93 -6.55
C GLU A 199 19.36 -7.44 -7.00
N THR A 200 18.67 -6.71 -6.11
CA THR A 200 17.36 -6.12 -6.43
C THR A 200 17.44 -5.20 -7.64
N ALA A 201 18.43 -4.31 -7.70
CA ALA A 201 18.61 -3.43 -8.84
C ALA A 201 18.79 -4.22 -10.14
N PHE A 202 19.66 -5.24 -10.16
CA PHE A 202 19.89 -6.08 -11.34
C PHE A 202 18.65 -6.92 -11.72
N LEU A 203 17.94 -7.47 -10.75
CA LEU A 203 16.70 -8.22 -11.00
C LEU A 203 15.56 -7.35 -11.55
N LEU A 204 15.62 -6.04 -11.31
CA LEU A 204 14.71 -5.06 -11.87
C LEU A 204 15.18 -4.51 -13.23
N GLY A 205 16.35 -4.95 -13.74
CA GLY A 205 16.89 -4.54 -15.03
C GLY A 205 17.79 -3.31 -14.99
N TYR A 206 18.07 -2.73 -13.82
CA TYR A 206 18.95 -1.56 -13.71
C TYR A 206 20.42 -1.94 -13.86
N ASP A 207 21.17 -1.12 -14.60
CA ASP A 207 22.63 -1.30 -14.78
C ASP A 207 23.44 -1.05 -13.50
N SER A 208 22.83 -0.39 -12.50
CA SER A 208 23.49 -0.08 -11.23
C SER A 208 22.54 0.04 -10.05
N ALA A 209 23.04 -0.27 -8.87
CA ALA A 209 22.31 -0.05 -7.60
C ALA A 209 21.95 1.42 -7.40
N THR A 210 22.75 2.36 -7.91
CA THR A 210 22.50 3.81 -7.82
C THR A 210 21.20 4.22 -8.51
N SER A 211 20.87 3.61 -9.64
CA SER A 211 19.62 3.90 -10.37
C SER A 211 18.41 3.51 -9.56
N PHE A 212 18.42 2.34 -8.94
CA PHE A 212 17.35 1.89 -8.02
C PHE A 212 17.28 2.77 -6.76
N PHE A 213 18.44 3.16 -6.22
CA PHE A 213 18.51 4.08 -5.08
C PHE A 213 17.82 5.42 -5.36
N ASN A 214 18.10 6.00 -6.53
CA ASN A 214 17.47 7.25 -6.96
C ASN A 214 15.96 7.10 -7.16
N LEU A 215 15.50 5.96 -7.67
CA LEU A 215 14.07 5.65 -7.77
C LEU A 215 13.41 5.64 -6.37
N CYS A 216 14.00 4.95 -5.41
CA CYS A 216 13.49 4.90 -4.03
C CYS A 216 13.38 6.31 -3.43
N ARG A 217 14.45 7.10 -3.48
CA ARG A 217 14.46 8.47 -2.94
C ARG A 217 13.42 9.37 -3.61
N ARG A 218 13.27 9.25 -4.93
CA ARG A 218 12.32 10.05 -5.68
C ARG A 218 10.87 9.85 -5.23
N PHE A 219 10.47 8.61 -5.00
CA PHE A 219 9.07 8.27 -4.71
C PHE A 219 8.75 8.20 -3.22
N THR A 220 9.72 7.84 -2.38
CA THR A 220 9.49 7.63 -0.94
C THR A 220 10.20 8.66 -0.06
N GLY A 221 11.18 9.38 -0.61
CA GLY A 221 12.07 10.25 0.17
C GLY A 221 13.11 9.50 1.00
N MET A 222 13.09 8.15 0.98
CA MET A 222 13.93 7.28 1.82
C MET A 222 14.93 6.49 0.97
N ASN A 223 16.00 6.02 1.59
CA ASN A 223 16.95 5.13 0.95
C ASN A 223 16.44 3.68 1.02
N PRO A 224 16.81 2.81 0.07
CA PRO A 224 16.46 1.39 0.12
C PRO A 224 16.90 0.69 1.42
N SER A 225 18.07 1.07 1.96
CA SER A 225 18.58 0.55 3.23
C SER A 225 17.68 0.89 4.41
N ASP A 226 17.15 2.11 4.45
CA ASP A 226 16.30 2.56 5.55
C ASP A 226 14.94 1.82 5.50
N LEU A 227 14.50 1.49 4.30
CA LEU A 227 13.27 0.74 4.06
C LEU A 227 13.41 -0.77 4.32
N ALA A 228 14.62 -1.32 4.20
CA ALA A 228 14.90 -2.72 4.50
C ALA A 228 15.13 -2.96 6.01
N GLN A 229 15.55 -1.93 6.76
CA GLN A 229 15.87 -2.00 8.20
C GLN A 229 14.74 -1.52 9.10
N THR A 230 13.80 -0.72 8.56
CA THR A 230 12.61 -0.31 9.31
C THR A 230 11.57 -1.37 9.29
#